data_bffaedd1501823b167d61f7a8d134788
#
_entry.id   bffaedd1501823b167d61f7a8d134788
#
_cell.length_a   1.000
_cell.length_b   1.000
_cell.length_c   1.000
_cell.angle_alpha   90.00
_cell.angle_beta   90.00
_cell.angle_gamma   90.00
#
_symmetry.space_group_name_H-M   'P 1'
#
loop_
_entity.id
_entity.type
_entity.pdbx_description
1 polymer ?
#
loop_
_entity_poly.entity_id
_entity_poly.type
_entity_poly.pdbx_seq_one_letter_code
_entity_poly.pdbx_strand_id
1 'polypeptide(L)'
;MNILDPFTGTGTFIVNLLQDEELMPADKLSLKYRDEIWCNEILLLAYYIATINIEYAYHSRVPEKYVPFVGAVLTDTFQMYEEGDSLDLEMFTDNTERILEEMEASIHVIVGNPPYSIGQKDANDNNKNVDYKTLDSRIGDTYAKGSAAGLKKGLYDQYIRAFRWATDRIAERGIVSFVTNGGWLDAQAMDGFRKCLVEEFNSIYVFNLRGNQRTQGEQSRKEGGKIFGSGSRAPIAITMLVKNPASEEHGAIHYHDIGDYLDREMKLAKILLCRMWVAHPPPRALP
;
A
#
# COMPACT_ATOMS: atom_id res chain seq x y z
N MET A 1 16.71 1.12 8.34
CA MET A 1 15.26 1.46 8.21
C MET A 1 14.68 0.62 7.10
N ASN A 2 13.91 -0.42 7.45
CA ASN A 2 13.38 -1.38 6.50
C ASN A 2 12.15 -0.85 5.77
N ILE A 3 12.08 -1.15 4.48
CA ILE A 3 11.01 -0.79 3.55
C ILE A 3 10.39 -2.08 3.02
N LEU A 4 9.08 -2.17 3.00
CA LEU A 4 8.34 -3.33 2.50
C LEU A 4 7.29 -2.90 1.49
N ASP A 5 7.30 -3.54 0.32
CA ASP A 5 6.17 -3.55 -0.62
C ASP A 5 5.47 -4.90 -0.50
N PRO A 6 4.32 -4.97 0.21
CA PRO A 6 3.64 -6.24 0.47
C PRO A 6 2.78 -6.73 -0.69
N PHE A 7 2.70 -5.96 -1.79
CA PHE A 7 1.89 -6.26 -2.99
C PHE A 7 2.64 -5.84 -4.25
N THR A 8 3.83 -6.39 -4.40
CA THR A 8 4.90 -5.91 -5.29
C THR A 8 4.51 -5.86 -6.77
N GLY A 9 3.67 -6.80 -7.24
CA GLY A 9 3.37 -6.91 -8.66
C GLY A 9 4.65 -7.12 -9.48
N THR A 10 4.91 -6.21 -10.41
CA THR A 10 6.13 -6.23 -11.24
C THR A 10 7.28 -5.37 -10.68
N GLY A 11 7.19 -4.96 -9.41
CA GLY A 11 8.25 -4.23 -8.71
C GLY A 11 8.25 -2.70 -8.91
N THR A 12 7.16 -2.13 -9.41
CA THR A 12 7.14 -0.71 -9.81
C THR A 12 7.54 0.26 -8.71
N PHE A 13 7.05 0.10 -7.47
CA PHE A 13 7.39 1.00 -6.36
C PHE A 13 8.88 0.92 -6.02
N ILE A 14 9.41 -0.28 -5.88
CA ILE A 14 10.81 -0.49 -5.51
C ILE A 14 11.75 -0.08 -6.64
N VAL A 15 11.43 -0.36 -7.90
CA VAL A 15 12.21 0.09 -9.06
C VAL A 15 12.32 1.62 -9.08
N ASN A 16 11.20 2.34 -8.92
CA ASN A 16 11.21 3.80 -8.89
C ASN A 16 11.98 4.33 -7.67
N LEU A 17 11.84 3.69 -6.51
CA LEU A 17 12.60 4.05 -5.31
C LEU A 17 14.11 3.90 -5.53
N LEU A 18 14.56 2.78 -6.11
CA LEU A 18 15.98 2.53 -6.39
C LEU A 18 16.56 3.48 -7.47
N GLN A 19 15.73 3.99 -8.37
CA GLN A 19 16.14 4.92 -9.42
C GLN A 19 16.15 6.38 -8.98
N ASP A 20 15.46 6.72 -7.89
CA ASP A 20 15.39 8.08 -7.37
C ASP A 20 16.63 8.41 -6.52
N GLU A 21 17.50 9.28 -7.01
CA GLU A 21 18.76 9.64 -6.35
C GLU A 21 18.56 10.49 -5.08
N GLU A 22 17.45 11.21 -4.97
CA GLU A 22 17.12 12.00 -3.80
C GLU A 22 16.67 11.12 -2.64
N LEU A 23 15.79 10.16 -2.92
CA LEU A 23 15.28 9.20 -1.92
C LEU A 23 16.32 8.11 -1.60
N MET A 24 17.11 7.72 -2.59
CA MET A 24 18.08 6.63 -2.50
C MET A 24 19.47 7.08 -2.97
N PRO A 25 20.19 7.86 -2.14
CA PRO A 25 21.54 8.29 -2.46
C PRO A 25 22.51 7.11 -2.59
N ALA A 26 23.54 7.29 -3.43
CA ALA A 26 24.47 6.23 -3.83
C ALA A 26 25.17 5.54 -2.64
N ASP A 27 25.50 6.29 -1.59
CA ASP A 27 26.14 5.79 -0.37
C ASP A 27 25.25 4.82 0.45
N LYS A 28 23.93 4.88 0.27
CA LYS A 28 22.95 4.03 0.97
C LYS A 28 22.38 2.92 0.10
N LEU A 29 22.52 3.04 -1.20
CA LEU A 29 21.86 2.18 -2.18
C LEU A 29 22.19 0.68 -1.97
N SER A 30 23.47 0.34 -1.79
CA SER A 30 23.88 -1.05 -1.63
C SER A 30 23.38 -1.68 -0.32
N LEU A 31 23.40 -0.92 0.78
CA LEU A 31 22.83 -1.37 2.05
C LEU A 31 21.33 -1.60 1.95
N LYS A 32 20.60 -0.66 1.34
CA LYS A 32 19.16 -0.77 1.14
C LYS A 32 18.78 -1.99 0.32
N TYR A 33 19.44 -2.16 -0.82
CA TYR A 33 19.19 -3.27 -1.73
C TYR A 33 19.42 -4.63 -1.09
N ARG A 34 20.48 -4.78 -0.30
CA ARG A 34 20.86 -6.07 0.27
C ARG A 34 20.10 -6.44 1.54
N ASP A 35 19.82 -5.45 2.41
CA ASP A 35 19.47 -5.72 3.79
C ASP A 35 18.19 -5.04 4.28
N GLU A 36 17.66 -4.03 3.53
CA GLU A 36 16.61 -3.19 4.08
C GLU A 36 15.38 -3.02 3.16
N ILE A 37 15.31 -3.70 2.01
CA ILE A 37 14.15 -3.69 1.11
C ILE A 37 13.57 -5.09 1.03
N TRP A 38 12.26 -5.18 1.27
CA TRP A 38 11.47 -6.39 1.24
C TRP A 38 10.30 -6.27 0.26
N CYS A 39 9.96 -7.37 -0.42
CA CYS A 39 8.94 -7.42 -1.47
C CYS A 39 8.16 -8.72 -1.42
N ASN A 40 6.84 -8.66 -1.26
CA ASN A 40 5.99 -9.85 -1.28
C ASN A 40 5.16 -9.88 -2.56
N GLU A 41 5.14 -11.03 -3.20
CA GLU A 41 4.31 -11.29 -4.36
C GLU A 41 3.79 -12.74 -4.34
N ILE A 42 2.49 -12.89 -4.60
CA ILE A 42 1.83 -14.20 -4.58
C ILE A 42 1.91 -14.93 -5.92
N LEU A 43 2.01 -14.18 -7.03
CA LEU A 43 2.05 -14.74 -8.38
C LEU A 43 3.48 -14.99 -8.81
N LEU A 44 3.83 -16.26 -9.03
CA LEU A 44 5.19 -16.68 -9.41
C LEU A 44 5.77 -15.90 -10.59
N LEU A 45 4.96 -15.65 -11.64
CA LEU A 45 5.42 -14.91 -12.81
C LEU A 45 5.72 -13.44 -12.47
N ALA A 46 4.86 -12.78 -11.70
CA ALA A 46 5.05 -11.40 -11.27
C ALA A 46 6.28 -11.29 -10.35
N TYR A 47 6.46 -12.24 -9.43
CA TYR A 47 7.64 -12.36 -8.57
C TYR A 47 8.95 -12.37 -9.40
N TYR A 48 9.05 -13.22 -10.42
CA TYR A 48 10.24 -13.26 -11.29
C TYR A 48 10.45 -11.95 -12.04
N ILE A 49 9.38 -11.35 -12.57
CA ILE A 49 9.46 -10.07 -13.28
C ILE A 49 9.92 -8.96 -12.32
N ALA A 50 9.37 -8.92 -11.10
CA ALA A 50 9.76 -7.96 -10.08
C ALA A 50 11.24 -8.09 -9.73
N THR A 51 11.72 -9.30 -9.46
CA THR A 51 13.12 -9.57 -9.12
C THR A 51 14.06 -9.07 -10.23
N ILE A 52 13.78 -9.42 -11.49
CA ILE A 52 14.59 -8.97 -12.64
C ILE A 52 14.58 -7.44 -12.77
N ASN A 53 13.42 -6.79 -12.63
CA ASN A 53 13.30 -5.34 -12.73
C ASN A 53 14.06 -4.62 -11.62
N ILE A 54 13.97 -5.13 -10.38
CA ILE A 54 14.65 -4.58 -9.20
C ILE A 54 16.17 -4.73 -9.35
N GLU A 55 16.66 -5.92 -9.75
CA GLU A 55 18.07 -6.17 -10.01
C GLU A 55 18.60 -5.28 -11.12
N TYR A 56 17.86 -5.13 -12.22
CA TYR A 56 18.25 -4.24 -13.31
C TYR A 56 18.33 -2.78 -12.85
N ALA A 57 17.36 -2.30 -12.08
CA ALA A 57 17.35 -0.94 -11.53
C ALA A 57 18.56 -0.68 -10.62
N TYR A 58 18.90 -1.63 -9.75
CA TYR A 58 20.06 -1.55 -8.88
C TYR A 58 21.36 -1.53 -9.67
N HIS A 59 21.58 -2.55 -10.54
CA HIS A 59 22.83 -2.69 -11.27
C HIS A 59 23.06 -1.62 -12.35
N SER A 60 22.01 -0.92 -12.80
CA SER A 60 22.16 0.25 -13.67
C SER A 60 22.83 1.44 -12.95
N ARG A 61 22.75 1.50 -11.61
CA ARG A 61 23.36 2.54 -10.77
C ARG A 61 24.65 2.07 -10.08
N VAL A 62 24.81 0.76 -9.87
CA VAL A 62 25.96 0.14 -9.21
C VAL A 62 26.56 -0.88 -10.17
N PRO A 63 27.44 -0.48 -11.10
CA PRO A 63 28.03 -1.35 -12.13
C PRO A 63 29.16 -2.22 -11.57
N GLU A 64 28.92 -2.88 -10.46
CA GLU A 64 29.85 -3.79 -9.81
C GLU A 64 29.51 -5.25 -10.18
N LYS A 65 30.21 -6.20 -9.51
CA LYS A 65 29.87 -7.61 -9.65
C LYS A 65 28.37 -7.83 -9.32
N TYR A 66 27.72 -8.65 -10.13
CA TYR A 66 26.33 -9.01 -9.94
C TYR A 66 26.07 -9.56 -8.51
N VAL A 67 25.02 -9.02 -7.90
CA VAL A 67 24.51 -9.42 -6.60
C VAL A 67 23.00 -9.65 -6.74
N PRO A 68 22.49 -10.85 -6.45
CA PRO A 68 21.05 -11.10 -6.55
C PRO A 68 20.26 -10.29 -5.52
N PHE A 69 19.01 -9.97 -5.83
CA PHE A 69 18.09 -9.37 -4.87
C PHE A 69 17.49 -10.46 -3.98
N VAL A 70 17.82 -10.44 -2.70
CA VAL A 70 17.39 -11.45 -1.72
C VAL A 70 16.11 -11.07 -0.97
N GLY A 71 15.71 -9.80 -1.02
CA GLY A 71 14.53 -9.29 -0.31
C GLY A 71 13.18 -9.62 -0.96
N ALA A 72 13.16 -10.33 -2.10
CA ALA A 72 11.92 -10.79 -2.71
C ALA A 72 11.46 -12.13 -2.11
N VAL A 73 10.18 -12.18 -1.74
CA VAL A 73 9.52 -13.35 -1.14
C VAL A 73 8.28 -13.73 -1.95
N LEU A 74 8.20 -15.00 -2.34
CA LEU A 74 7.01 -15.57 -2.99
C LEU A 74 6.05 -16.04 -1.91
N THR A 75 5.02 -15.22 -1.62
CA THR A 75 4.09 -15.49 -0.52
C THR A 75 2.77 -14.74 -0.66
N ASP A 76 1.74 -15.23 0.01
CA ASP A 76 0.57 -14.43 0.34
C ASP A 76 0.83 -13.64 1.62
N THR A 77 0.92 -12.32 1.49
CA THR A 77 1.20 -11.39 2.60
C THR A 77 0.26 -11.57 3.79
N PHE A 78 -1.02 -11.82 3.54
CA PHE A 78 -1.99 -11.98 4.62
C PHE A 78 -1.86 -13.33 5.31
N GLN A 79 -1.47 -14.37 4.56
CA GLN A 79 -1.35 -15.72 5.07
C GLN A 79 -0.14 -15.90 6.00
N MET A 80 0.93 -15.11 5.82
CA MET A 80 2.16 -15.19 6.61
C MET A 80 1.94 -15.14 8.13
N TYR A 81 0.85 -14.52 8.58
CA TYR A 81 0.55 -14.29 10.00
C TYR A 81 -0.69 -15.05 10.48
N GLU A 82 -1.24 -15.95 9.66
CA GLU A 82 -2.36 -16.79 10.06
C GLU A 82 -1.88 -17.98 10.89
N GLU A 83 -2.57 -18.28 12.00
CA GLU A 83 -2.25 -19.41 12.85
C GLU A 83 -2.62 -20.74 12.16
N GLY A 84 -1.72 -21.70 12.19
CA GLY A 84 -1.98 -23.09 11.79
C GLY A 84 -1.76 -23.40 10.32
N ASP A 85 -1.32 -22.45 9.50
CA ASP A 85 -0.87 -22.78 8.16
C ASP A 85 0.61 -23.17 8.21
N SER A 86 0.87 -24.44 7.91
CA SER A 86 2.23 -24.85 7.56
C SER A 86 2.50 -24.21 6.20
N LEU A 87 3.23 -23.10 6.17
CA LEU A 87 3.98 -22.71 4.98
C LEU A 87 4.55 -24.03 4.45
N ASP A 88 4.40 -24.35 3.17
CA ASP A 88 5.01 -25.53 2.55
C ASP A 88 6.54 -25.37 2.60
N LEU A 89 7.07 -25.50 3.82
CA LEU A 89 8.45 -25.24 4.23
C LEU A 89 9.43 -26.18 3.54
N GLU A 90 8.95 -27.32 3.03
CA GLU A 90 9.79 -28.36 2.46
C GLU A 90 10.13 -28.13 0.97
N MET A 91 9.31 -27.39 0.22
CA MET A 91 9.51 -27.27 -1.23
C MET A 91 10.42 -26.10 -1.67
N PHE A 92 10.53 -25.04 -0.87
CA PHE A 92 11.31 -23.84 -1.21
C PHE A 92 12.07 -23.31 0.01
N THR A 93 13.10 -24.01 0.45
CA THR A 93 13.86 -23.72 1.67
C THR A 93 14.38 -22.28 1.72
N ASP A 94 14.98 -21.80 0.64
CA ASP A 94 15.53 -20.43 0.57
C ASP A 94 14.43 -19.36 0.66
N ASN A 95 13.25 -19.59 0.09
CA ASN A 95 12.13 -18.68 0.19
C ASN A 95 11.57 -18.64 1.60
N THR A 96 11.53 -19.79 2.26
CA THR A 96 11.07 -19.90 3.65
C THR A 96 11.99 -19.16 4.61
N GLU A 97 13.30 -19.27 4.46
CA GLU A 97 14.28 -18.52 5.27
C GLU A 97 14.06 -17.01 5.11
N ARG A 98 13.85 -16.52 3.88
CA ARG A 98 13.56 -15.10 3.60
C ARG A 98 12.22 -14.64 4.20
N ILE A 99 11.19 -15.49 4.21
CA ILE A 99 9.91 -15.20 4.88
C ILE A 99 10.16 -14.97 6.38
N LEU A 100 10.90 -15.82 7.03
CA LEU A 100 11.22 -15.72 8.46
C LEU A 100 12.04 -14.45 8.76
N GLU A 101 13.04 -14.15 7.94
CA GLU A 101 13.83 -12.93 8.06
C GLU A 101 12.98 -11.66 7.90
N GLU A 102 12.05 -11.62 6.92
CA GLU A 102 11.12 -10.51 6.77
C GLU A 102 10.19 -10.36 7.97
N MET A 103 9.64 -11.49 8.48
CA MET A 103 8.75 -11.47 9.65
C MET A 103 9.42 -10.89 10.89
N GLU A 104 10.71 -11.18 11.10
CA GLU A 104 11.52 -10.67 12.21
C GLU A 104 11.98 -9.21 12.00
N ALA A 105 12.05 -8.74 10.75
CA ALA A 105 12.54 -7.40 10.44
C ALA A 105 11.61 -6.30 11.01
N SER A 106 12.19 -5.27 11.63
CA SER A 106 11.43 -4.09 12.07
C SER A 106 11.11 -3.21 10.87
N ILE A 107 9.88 -3.27 10.36
CA ILE A 107 9.44 -2.52 9.17
C ILE A 107 9.05 -1.09 9.54
N HIS A 108 9.67 -0.11 8.88
CA HIS A 108 9.46 1.31 9.12
C HIS A 108 8.69 2.02 8.00
N VAL A 109 8.72 1.46 6.79
CA VAL A 109 7.97 1.98 5.65
C VAL A 109 7.27 0.82 4.95
N ILE A 110 5.96 0.93 4.82
CA ILE A 110 5.14 0.04 3.99
C ILE A 110 4.58 0.88 2.85
N VAL A 111 4.86 0.48 1.62
CA VAL A 111 4.38 1.15 0.42
C VAL A 111 3.81 0.13 -0.55
N GLY A 112 2.67 0.42 -1.19
CA GLY A 112 2.13 -0.54 -2.14
C GLY A 112 0.79 -0.13 -2.76
N ASN A 113 0.33 -0.98 -3.66
CA ASN A 113 -0.99 -0.90 -4.27
C ASN A 113 -1.74 -2.22 -4.01
N PRO A 114 -2.36 -2.37 -2.83
CA PRO A 114 -3.05 -3.60 -2.47
C PRO A 114 -4.18 -3.92 -3.45
N PRO A 115 -4.49 -5.19 -3.67
CA PRO A 115 -5.63 -5.59 -4.48
C PRO A 115 -6.93 -5.06 -3.87
N TYR A 116 -7.89 -4.65 -4.71
CA TYR A 116 -9.22 -4.26 -4.29
C TYR A 116 -10.25 -5.06 -5.06
N SER A 117 -10.88 -5.98 -4.34
CA SER A 117 -11.93 -6.83 -4.89
C SER A 117 -12.88 -7.32 -3.83
N ILE A 118 -14.07 -6.74 -3.78
CA ILE A 118 -15.20 -7.42 -3.15
C ILE A 118 -15.80 -8.36 -4.19
N GLY A 119 -15.67 -9.66 -3.97
CA GLY A 119 -16.43 -10.67 -4.69
C GLY A 119 -16.11 -10.77 -6.17
N GLN A 120 -14.86 -10.67 -6.58
CA GLN A 120 -14.47 -11.12 -7.91
C GLN A 120 -14.84 -12.58 -8.09
N LYS A 121 -15.60 -12.87 -9.18
CA LYS A 121 -16.07 -14.21 -9.50
C LYS A 121 -15.19 -14.91 -10.55
N ASP A 122 -14.06 -14.31 -10.92
CA ASP A 122 -13.18 -14.83 -11.95
C ASP A 122 -12.26 -15.92 -11.40
N ALA A 123 -12.28 -17.08 -12.06
CA ALA A 123 -11.61 -18.28 -11.60
C ALA A 123 -10.07 -18.24 -11.72
N ASN A 124 -9.52 -17.16 -12.24
CA ASN A 124 -8.09 -17.02 -12.54
C ASN A 124 -7.26 -16.40 -11.41
N ASP A 125 -7.90 -15.79 -10.41
CA ASP A 125 -7.20 -15.31 -9.23
C ASP A 125 -7.27 -16.38 -8.15
N ASN A 126 -6.15 -17.02 -7.84
CA ASN A 126 -6.04 -18.05 -6.80
C ASN A 126 -6.46 -17.59 -5.39
N ASN A 127 -6.80 -16.32 -5.22
CA ASN A 127 -7.22 -15.66 -3.98
C ASN A 127 -8.74 -15.58 -3.80
N LYS A 128 -9.50 -16.41 -4.49
CA LYS A 128 -10.95 -16.46 -4.28
C LYS A 128 -11.27 -17.06 -2.92
N ASN A 129 -11.83 -16.23 -2.05
CA ASN A 129 -12.42 -16.65 -0.78
C ASN A 129 -11.45 -17.33 0.21
N VAL A 130 -10.18 -16.92 0.24
CA VAL A 130 -9.32 -17.28 1.36
C VAL A 130 -9.83 -16.53 2.58
N ASP A 131 -10.18 -17.27 3.63
CA ASP A 131 -10.54 -16.72 4.93
C ASP A 131 -9.26 -16.53 5.74
N TYR A 132 -8.91 -15.29 6.00
CA TYR A 132 -7.81 -14.91 6.88
C TYR A 132 -8.37 -14.75 8.30
N LYS A 133 -8.47 -15.83 9.05
CA LYS A 133 -9.19 -15.90 10.32
C LYS A 133 -8.66 -14.91 11.36
N THR A 134 -7.36 -14.81 11.51
CA THR A 134 -6.69 -13.91 12.45
C THR A 134 -6.92 -12.46 12.02
N LEU A 135 -6.66 -12.14 10.75
CA LEU A 135 -6.83 -10.79 10.21
C LEU A 135 -8.30 -10.35 10.21
N ASP A 136 -9.21 -11.23 9.82
CA ASP A 136 -10.64 -10.93 9.81
C ASP A 136 -11.20 -10.77 11.23
N SER A 137 -10.71 -11.52 12.22
CA SER A 137 -11.01 -11.30 13.64
C SER A 137 -10.52 -9.92 14.10
N ARG A 138 -9.31 -9.52 13.73
CA ARG A 138 -8.77 -8.18 14.02
C ARG A 138 -9.64 -7.07 13.43
N ILE A 139 -10.11 -7.23 12.19
CA ILE A 139 -11.07 -6.29 11.58
C ILE A 139 -12.40 -6.27 12.34
N GLY A 140 -12.88 -7.43 12.75
CA GLY A 140 -14.09 -7.57 13.57
C GLY A 140 -14.01 -6.79 14.87
N ASP A 141 -12.91 -6.95 15.61
CA ASP A 141 -12.68 -6.35 16.92
C ASP A 141 -12.35 -4.84 16.88
N THR A 142 -11.91 -4.34 15.72
CA THR A 142 -11.54 -2.93 15.51
C THR A 142 -12.55 -2.21 14.62
N TYR A 143 -12.41 -2.32 13.32
CA TYR A 143 -13.19 -1.57 12.33
C TYR A 143 -14.69 -1.87 12.40
N ALA A 144 -15.06 -3.15 12.48
CA ALA A 144 -16.46 -3.53 12.51
C ALA A 144 -17.13 -3.20 13.85
N LYS A 145 -16.41 -3.34 14.97
CA LYS A 145 -16.90 -2.96 16.30
C LYS A 145 -17.11 -1.46 16.43
N GLY A 146 -16.21 -0.65 15.85
CA GLY A 146 -16.29 0.82 15.83
C GLY A 146 -17.32 1.39 14.86
N SER A 147 -17.89 0.58 13.96
CA SER A 147 -18.84 1.03 12.95
C SER A 147 -20.28 0.99 13.42
N ALA A 148 -21.02 2.08 13.16
CA ALA A 148 -22.46 2.19 13.40
C ALA A 148 -23.29 1.60 12.23
N ALA A 149 -22.68 1.20 11.12
CA ALA A 149 -23.37 0.68 9.95
C ALA A 149 -23.96 -0.71 10.18
N GLY A 150 -25.16 -0.95 9.65
CA GLY A 150 -25.80 -2.27 9.72
C GLY A 150 -25.15 -3.31 8.81
N LEU A 151 -24.65 -2.92 7.65
CA LEU A 151 -24.00 -3.80 6.68
C LEU A 151 -22.49 -3.52 6.62
N LYS A 152 -21.68 -4.47 7.08
CA LYS A 152 -20.24 -4.32 7.30
C LYS A 152 -19.36 -5.11 6.32
N LYS A 153 -19.97 -5.75 5.31
CA LYS A 153 -19.26 -6.63 4.37
C LYS A 153 -18.09 -5.93 3.64
N GLY A 154 -18.21 -4.63 3.39
CA GLY A 154 -17.16 -3.84 2.74
C GLY A 154 -15.87 -3.72 3.55
N LEU A 155 -15.92 -3.90 4.87
CA LEU A 155 -14.74 -3.87 5.74
C LEU A 155 -13.78 -5.06 5.52
N TYR A 156 -14.23 -6.10 4.84
CA TYR A 156 -13.44 -7.28 4.51
C TYR A 156 -12.96 -7.28 3.05
N ASP A 157 -12.96 -6.11 2.38
CA ASP A 157 -12.29 -5.94 1.09
C ASP A 157 -10.77 -6.05 1.26
N GLN A 158 -10.08 -6.60 0.27
CA GLN A 158 -8.65 -6.86 0.32
C GLN A 158 -7.83 -5.62 0.69
N TYR A 159 -8.17 -4.44 0.13
CA TYR A 159 -7.44 -3.22 0.46
C TYR A 159 -7.70 -2.74 1.92
N ILE A 160 -8.85 -3.03 2.51
CA ILE A 160 -9.12 -2.74 3.93
C ILE A 160 -8.35 -3.72 4.82
N ARG A 161 -8.29 -5.01 4.43
CA ARG A 161 -7.42 -6.00 5.06
C ARG A 161 -5.95 -5.54 5.02
N ALA A 162 -5.50 -5.00 3.88
CA ALA A 162 -4.14 -4.46 3.76
C ALA A 162 -3.85 -3.33 4.75
N PHE A 163 -4.78 -2.42 4.96
CA PHE A 163 -4.63 -1.38 5.99
C PHE A 163 -4.53 -1.97 7.40
N ARG A 164 -5.38 -2.94 7.76
CA ARG A 164 -5.31 -3.56 9.09
C ARG A 164 -3.99 -4.30 9.28
N TRP A 165 -3.62 -5.13 8.30
CA TRP A 165 -2.37 -5.84 8.30
C TRP A 165 -1.17 -4.89 8.43
N ALA A 166 -1.10 -3.85 7.61
CA ALA A 166 -0.02 -2.88 7.63
C ALA A 166 0.06 -2.10 8.96
N THR A 167 -1.09 -1.77 9.56
CA THR A 167 -1.16 -1.09 10.86
C THR A 167 -0.62 -1.94 11.99
N ASP A 168 -0.90 -3.26 11.96
CA ASP A 168 -0.40 -4.21 12.94
C ASP A 168 1.08 -4.56 12.68
N ARG A 169 1.54 -4.51 11.42
CA ARG A 169 2.91 -4.86 11.01
C ARG A 169 3.94 -3.75 11.17
N ILE A 170 3.51 -2.48 11.01
CA ILE A 170 4.44 -1.34 11.04
C ILE A 170 5.03 -1.14 12.44
N ALA A 171 6.31 -0.80 12.53
CA ALA A 171 6.98 -0.46 13.77
C ALA A 171 6.30 0.72 14.51
N GLU A 172 6.65 0.94 15.76
CA GLU A 172 6.12 2.06 16.56
C GLU A 172 6.34 3.42 15.89
N ARG A 173 7.44 3.56 15.14
CA ARG A 173 7.72 4.73 14.31
C ARG A 173 7.81 4.29 12.86
N GLY A 174 6.89 4.76 12.03
CA GLY A 174 6.88 4.37 10.62
C GLY A 174 5.80 5.04 9.80
N ILE A 175 5.79 4.69 8.51
CA ILE A 175 4.89 5.23 7.49
C ILE A 175 4.25 4.08 6.72
N VAL A 176 2.92 4.12 6.57
CA VAL A 176 2.18 3.26 5.64
C VAL A 176 1.65 4.12 4.50
N SER A 177 1.99 3.82 3.26
CA SER A 177 1.53 4.57 2.10
C SER A 177 0.94 3.64 1.05
N PHE A 178 -0.35 3.78 0.79
CA PHE A 178 -1.07 2.95 -0.17
C PHE A 178 -1.80 3.78 -1.23
N VAL A 179 -1.82 3.22 -2.45
CA VAL A 179 -2.72 3.63 -3.52
C VAL A 179 -3.89 2.66 -3.54
N THR A 180 -5.11 3.12 -3.22
CA THR A 180 -6.27 2.23 -3.05
C THR A 180 -7.52 2.74 -3.73
N ASN A 181 -8.56 1.89 -3.72
CA ASN A 181 -9.92 2.34 -3.93
C ASN A 181 -10.29 3.42 -2.90
N GLY A 182 -10.65 4.61 -3.38
CA GLY A 182 -11.02 5.77 -2.55
C GLY A 182 -12.45 5.71 -1.99
N GLY A 183 -13.22 4.66 -2.28
CA GLY A 183 -14.60 4.54 -1.81
C GLY A 183 -14.76 4.50 -0.28
N TRP A 184 -13.71 4.20 0.45
CA TRP A 184 -13.71 4.24 1.92
C TRP A 184 -13.84 5.65 2.49
N LEU A 185 -13.55 6.67 1.72
CA LEU A 185 -13.62 8.07 2.17
C LEU A 185 -15.05 8.47 2.55
N ASP A 186 -16.04 8.06 1.74
CA ASP A 186 -17.43 8.50 1.87
C ASP A 186 -18.38 7.37 2.29
N ALA A 187 -17.98 6.09 2.13
CA ALA A 187 -18.85 4.97 2.44
C ALA A 187 -19.22 4.92 3.93
N GLN A 188 -20.54 4.82 4.23
CA GLN A 188 -21.06 4.77 5.59
C GLN A 188 -20.49 3.56 6.37
N ALA A 189 -20.32 2.41 5.71
CA ALA A 189 -19.79 1.20 6.36
C ALA A 189 -18.31 1.33 6.81
N MET A 190 -17.60 2.37 6.34
CA MET A 190 -16.18 2.60 6.64
C MET A 190 -15.96 3.58 7.81
N ASP A 191 -17.00 3.97 8.52
CA ASP A 191 -16.91 4.91 9.66
C ASP A 191 -16.00 4.36 10.77
N GLY A 192 -16.13 3.07 11.13
CA GLY A 192 -15.27 2.43 12.12
C GLY A 192 -13.81 2.32 11.65
N PHE A 193 -13.56 2.03 10.37
CA PHE A 193 -12.23 2.05 9.80
C PHE A 193 -11.59 3.44 9.93
N ARG A 194 -12.29 4.51 9.50
CA ARG A 194 -11.79 5.88 9.62
C ARG A 194 -11.50 6.29 11.07
N LYS A 195 -12.35 5.88 12.03
CA LYS A 195 -12.10 6.12 13.47
C LYS A 195 -10.81 5.46 13.94
N CYS A 196 -10.59 4.18 13.61
CA CYS A 196 -9.37 3.48 14.00
C CYS A 196 -8.11 4.12 13.39
N LEU A 197 -8.16 4.63 12.15
CA LEU A 197 -7.02 5.35 11.59
C LEU A 197 -6.68 6.61 12.43
N VAL A 198 -7.68 7.36 12.88
CA VAL A 198 -7.49 8.54 13.73
C VAL A 198 -6.94 8.17 15.10
N GLU A 199 -7.34 7.02 15.65
CA GLU A 199 -6.90 6.54 16.95
C GLU A 199 -5.48 5.93 16.91
N GLU A 200 -5.06 5.36 15.78
CA GLU A 200 -3.82 4.59 15.70
C GLU A 200 -2.64 5.35 15.06
N PHE A 201 -2.91 6.47 14.38
CA PHE A 201 -1.88 7.25 13.69
C PHE A 201 -1.84 8.72 14.14
N ASN A 202 -0.66 9.31 14.09
CA ASN A 202 -0.44 10.71 14.44
C ASN A 202 -0.95 11.64 13.34
N SER A 203 -0.60 11.34 12.08
CA SER A 203 -1.02 12.13 10.93
C SER A 203 -1.51 11.23 9.81
N ILE A 204 -2.59 11.65 9.16
CA ILE A 204 -3.27 10.93 8.09
C ILE A 204 -3.34 11.87 6.89
N TYR A 205 -2.57 11.59 5.85
CA TYR A 205 -2.61 12.33 4.60
C TYR A 205 -3.44 11.56 3.58
N VAL A 206 -4.41 12.24 2.99
CA VAL A 206 -5.28 11.65 1.96
C VAL A 206 -5.31 12.55 0.75
N PHE A 207 -4.90 12.01 -0.39
CA PHE A 207 -5.05 12.65 -1.67
C PHE A 207 -6.13 11.91 -2.49
N ASN A 208 -7.32 12.49 -2.55
CA ASN A 208 -8.44 11.94 -3.32
C ASN A 208 -8.27 12.30 -4.79
N LEU A 209 -8.00 11.29 -5.61
CA LEU A 209 -7.82 11.42 -7.06
C LEU A 209 -9.14 11.27 -7.84
N ARG A 210 -10.26 10.98 -7.14
CA ARG A 210 -11.56 10.78 -7.76
C ARG A 210 -11.55 9.68 -8.85
N GLY A 211 -12.31 9.84 -9.92
CA GLY A 211 -12.34 8.90 -11.06
C GLY A 211 -13.39 7.80 -10.93
N ASN A 212 -14.41 7.99 -10.08
CA ASN A 212 -15.50 7.04 -9.88
C ASN A 212 -16.37 6.90 -11.13
N GLN A 213 -16.20 5.81 -11.87
CA GLN A 213 -16.96 5.52 -13.09
C GLN A 213 -18.29 4.79 -12.81
N ARG A 214 -18.69 4.68 -11.56
CA ARG A 214 -19.99 4.10 -11.14
C ARG A 214 -21.06 5.18 -10.97
N THR A 215 -20.66 6.45 -10.98
CA THR A 215 -21.56 7.62 -10.92
C THR A 215 -22.14 7.95 -12.30
N GLN A 216 -23.21 8.72 -12.35
CA GLN A 216 -23.91 9.12 -13.57
C GLN A 216 -24.13 10.63 -13.61
N GLY A 217 -24.45 11.15 -14.81
CA GLY A 217 -24.77 12.54 -15.02
C GLY A 217 -23.67 13.51 -14.62
N GLU A 218 -24.03 14.59 -13.96
CA GLU A 218 -23.11 15.65 -13.54
C GLU A 218 -22.05 15.15 -12.55
N GLN A 219 -22.41 14.23 -11.65
CA GLN A 219 -21.44 13.64 -10.73
C GLN A 219 -20.33 12.89 -11.48
N SER A 220 -20.67 12.15 -12.53
CA SER A 220 -19.67 11.46 -13.36
C SER A 220 -18.73 12.42 -14.08
N ARG A 221 -19.23 13.59 -14.49
CA ARG A 221 -18.39 14.64 -15.11
C ARG A 221 -17.41 15.23 -14.09
N LYS A 222 -17.87 15.48 -12.86
CA LYS A 222 -17.02 15.97 -11.77
C LYS A 222 -15.92 14.96 -11.41
N GLU A 223 -16.25 13.68 -11.38
CA GLU A 223 -15.27 12.60 -11.12
C GLU A 223 -14.16 12.58 -12.18
N GLY A 224 -14.45 12.91 -13.42
CA GLY A 224 -13.48 13.03 -14.50
C GLY A 224 -12.89 11.70 -14.97
N GLY A 225 -11.67 11.74 -15.52
CA GLY A 225 -11.00 10.59 -16.08
C GLY A 225 -10.51 9.58 -15.01
N LYS A 226 -10.43 8.30 -15.39
CA LYS A 226 -9.81 7.26 -14.56
C LYS A 226 -8.30 7.49 -14.45
N ILE A 227 -7.72 7.17 -13.30
CA ILE A 227 -6.26 7.15 -13.13
C ILE A 227 -5.65 5.94 -13.85
N PHE A 228 -6.18 4.74 -13.61
CA PHE A 228 -5.72 3.50 -14.24
C PHE A 228 -6.49 3.21 -15.53
N GLY A 229 -5.79 2.86 -16.61
CA GLY A 229 -6.37 2.70 -17.94
C GLY A 229 -7.28 1.49 -18.10
N SER A 230 -7.02 0.39 -17.39
CA SER A 230 -7.77 -0.87 -17.47
C SER A 230 -8.32 -1.31 -16.12
N GLY A 231 -9.41 -2.04 -16.12
CA GLY A 231 -9.96 -2.80 -14.99
C GLY A 231 -10.86 -2.01 -14.04
N SER A 232 -10.34 -1.31 -13.09
CA SER A 232 -11.12 -0.71 -12.01
C SER A 232 -11.99 0.47 -12.46
N ARG A 233 -13.25 0.49 -11.98
CA ARG A 233 -14.19 1.61 -12.09
C ARG A 233 -14.31 2.40 -10.78
N ALA A 234 -13.52 2.05 -9.79
CA ALA A 234 -13.50 2.68 -8.47
C ALA A 234 -12.76 4.02 -8.50
N PRO A 235 -13.11 4.97 -7.63
CA PRO A 235 -12.29 6.14 -7.36
C PRO A 235 -10.95 5.70 -6.77
N ILE A 236 -9.92 6.53 -6.92
CA ILE A 236 -8.60 6.24 -6.38
C ILE A 236 -8.22 7.27 -5.33
N ALA A 237 -7.63 6.81 -4.24
CA ALA A 237 -7.00 7.67 -3.24
C ALA A 237 -5.57 7.20 -2.96
N ILE A 238 -4.66 8.15 -2.76
CA ILE A 238 -3.36 7.92 -2.17
C ILE A 238 -3.47 8.27 -0.69
N THR A 239 -3.09 7.35 0.17
CA THR A 239 -3.14 7.54 1.62
C THR A 239 -1.75 7.36 2.19
N MET A 240 -1.33 8.26 3.08
CA MET A 240 -0.10 8.10 3.86
C MET A 240 -0.44 8.28 5.34
N LEU A 241 -0.14 7.26 6.13
CA LEU A 241 -0.38 7.16 7.55
C LEU A 241 0.95 7.22 8.28
N VAL A 242 1.07 8.08 9.28
CA VAL A 242 2.32 8.31 10.01
C VAL A 242 2.14 7.94 11.47
N LYS A 243 2.97 7.00 11.95
CA LYS A 243 3.18 6.71 13.39
C LYS A 243 4.46 7.40 13.84
N ASN A 244 4.38 8.23 14.85
CA ASN A 244 5.54 8.89 15.45
C ASN A 244 5.30 9.15 16.95
N PRO A 245 5.77 8.29 17.86
CA PRO A 245 5.55 8.45 19.30
C PRO A 245 6.06 9.76 19.90
N ALA A 246 6.99 10.44 19.20
CA ALA A 246 7.52 11.74 19.62
C ALA A 246 6.67 12.93 19.11
N SER A 247 5.60 12.69 18.36
CA SER A 247 4.73 13.75 17.84
C SER A 247 3.71 14.17 18.90
N GLU A 248 3.50 15.47 19.02
CA GLU A 248 2.38 16.04 19.82
C GLU A 248 1.05 15.94 19.06
N GLU A 249 1.08 15.81 17.73
CA GLU A 249 -0.11 15.58 16.91
C GLU A 249 -0.63 14.16 17.12
N HIS A 250 -1.95 14.01 17.15
CA HIS A 250 -2.61 12.72 17.15
C HIS A 250 -3.90 12.79 16.33
N GLY A 251 -4.03 11.89 15.37
CA GLY A 251 -5.20 11.79 14.51
C GLY A 251 -5.40 12.98 13.57
N ALA A 252 -4.34 13.75 13.28
CA ALA A 252 -4.42 14.92 12.39
C ALA A 252 -4.69 14.49 10.95
N ILE A 253 -5.78 14.99 10.34
CA ILE A 253 -6.20 14.66 8.98
C ILE A 253 -5.82 15.79 8.03
N HIS A 254 -5.02 15.45 7.02
CA HIS A 254 -4.62 16.32 5.92
C HIS A 254 -5.25 15.82 4.63
N TYR A 255 -6.40 16.38 4.28
CA TYR A 255 -7.16 15.97 3.11
C TYR A 255 -6.94 16.93 1.94
N HIS A 256 -6.62 16.37 0.78
CA HIS A 256 -6.54 17.09 -0.48
C HIS A 256 -7.39 16.40 -1.54
N ASP A 257 -8.22 17.19 -2.22
CA ASP A 257 -9.04 16.75 -3.34
C ASP A 257 -8.43 17.26 -4.65
N ILE A 258 -8.31 16.41 -5.67
CA ILE A 258 -7.66 16.78 -6.93
C ILE A 258 -8.48 17.82 -7.74
N GLY A 259 -9.78 17.90 -7.48
CA GLY A 259 -10.71 18.85 -8.12
C GLY A 259 -11.62 18.22 -9.18
N ASP A 260 -12.63 19.01 -9.61
CA ASP A 260 -13.67 18.62 -10.55
C ASP A 260 -13.19 18.65 -12.02
N TYR A 261 -13.84 17.86 -12.88
CA TYR A 261 -13.76 17.88 -14.34
C TYR A 261 -12.38 17.61 -14.95
N LEU A 262 -11.46 17.00 -14.20
CA LEU A 262 -10.12 16.71 -14.70
C LEU A 262 -10.10 15.40 -15.49
N ASP A 263 -9.53 15.43 -16.66
CA ASP A 263 -9.19 14.21 -17.38
C ASP A 263 -7.98 13.49 -16.76
N ARG A 264 -7.61 12.34 -17.31
CA ARG A 264 -6.51 11.54 -16.79
C ARG A 264 -5.16 12.28 -16.84
N GLU A 265 -4.88 12.97 -17.90
CA GLU A 265 -3.60 13.67 -18.13
C GLU A 265 -3.45 14.84 -17.16
N MET A 266 -4.51 15.63 -16.99
CA MET A 266 -4.55 16.73 -16.01
C MET A 266 -4.33 16.22 -14.58
N LYS A 267 -4.95 15.08 -14.21
CA LYS A 267 -4.76 14.45 -12.89
C LYS A 267 -3.32 14.03 -12.68
N LEU A 268 -2.72 13.33 -13.65
CA LEU A 268 -1.32 12.90 -13.58
C LEU A 268 -0.35 14.09 -13.47
N ALA A 269 -0.59 15.16 -14.23
CA ALA A 269 0.19 16.38 -14.13
C ALA A 269 0.10 17.02 -12.74
N LYS A 270 -1.10 17.07 -12.13
CA LYS A 270 -1.28 17.57 -10.76
C LYS A 270 -0.57 16.70 -9.71
N ILE A 271 -0.59 15.38 -9.86
CA ILE A 271 0.12 14.47 -8.95
C ILE A 271 1.63 14.75 -8.99
N LEU A 272 2.20 14.93 -10.18
CA LEU A 272 3.61 15.30 -10.34
C LEU A 272 3.96 16.64 -9.69
N LEU A 273 3.07 17.63 -9.78
CA LEU A 273 3.25 18.92 -9.11
C LEU A 273 3.16 18.80 -7.58
N CYS A 274 2.34 17.89 -7.05
CA CYS A 274 2.28 17.64 -5.61
C CYS A 274 3.61 17.15 -5.03
N ARG A 275 4.45 16.46 -5.81
CA ARG A 275 5.82 16.11 -5.43
C ARG A 275 6.65 17.35 -5.04
N MET A 276 6.44 18.47 -5.72
CA MET A 276 7.08 19.74 -5.40
C MET A 276 6.54 20.39 -4.10
N TRP A 277 5.30 20.10 -3.72
CA TRP A 277 4.69 20.64 -2.50
C TRP A 277 5.16 19.96 -1.23
N VAL A 278 5.51 18.69 -1.29
CA VAL A 278 6.08 17.95 -0.15
C VAL A 278 7.50 18.46 0.15
N ALA A 279 8.24 18.84 -0.87
CA ALA A 279 9.59 19.39 -0.73
C ALA A 279 9.59 20.85 -0.22
N HIS A 280 8.53 21.62 -0.53
CA HIS A 280 8.39 23.05 -0.15
C HIS A 280 6.94 23.32 0.25
N PRO A 281 6.53 22.99 1.50
CA PRO A 281 5.17 23.30 1.95
C PRO A 281 4.96 24.82 1.88
N PRO A 282 3.81 25.30 1.31
CA PRO A 282 3.51 26.72 1.32
C PRO A 282 3.46 27.21 2.75
N PRO A 283 3.83 28.49 3.01
CA PRO A 283 3.72 29.07 4.34
C PRO A 283 2.26 28.88 4.80
N ARG A 284 2.11 28.38 6.02
CA ARG A 284 0.78 28.19 6.64
C ARG A 284 0.04 29.53 6.53
N ALA A 285 -1.07 29.53 5.81
CA ALA A 285 -2.01 30.64 5.94
C ALA A 285 -2.47 30.65 7.39
N LEU A 286 -2.04 31.69 8.11
CA LEU A 286 -2.50 31.95 9.47
C LEU A 286 -4.00 32.28 9.44
N PRO A 287 -4.72 32.04 10.52
CA PRO A 287 -6.15 31.91 10.63
C PRO A 287 -6.94 33.11 10.18
#